data_173dc1ec53fea6884599546121958f5c
#
_entry.id   173dc1ec53fea6884599546121958f5c
#
_cell.length_a   1.000
_cell.length_b   1.000
_cell.length_c   1.000
_cell.angle_alpha   90.00
_cell.angle_beta   90.00
_cell.angle_gamma   90.00
#
_symmetry.space_group_name_H-M   'P 1'
#
loop_
_entity.id
_entity.type
_entity.pdbx_description
1 polymer ?
#
loop_
_entity_poly.entity_id
_entity_poly.type
_entity_poly.pdbx_seq_one_letter_code
_entity_poly.pdbx_strand_id
1 'polypeptide(L)'
;MTETTDLTAYERYLSAVAGLHPDTVAYHLQHIQRFLVFANQKAWQLDRLPEKFMEDFIRESDALPTVRSKILWSMQRYCDYLLDREELSANPFREQARQPRKKKVQHYWTPAEIERLLAAIDTTTIIGLRNRTLVEILYDTGIRNHEVRKLVLPDLNMKERHMFIRGKRYKERLIPLNDGAMYWLEQYLPRRHELFREKITPVLFPSSSTGEMMCSKSVWSIVKHSAKAAGLDLSFKVHSLRYAFASHMLTNGADLRVVQELLGHSDISTTGLYAQLETQHLKELHHRYHPRADFPEGVKATGEGKEG
;
A
#
# COMPACT_ATOMS: atom_id res chain seq x y z
N MET A 1 18.51 -2.72 38.01
CA MET A 1 17.70 -3.77 37.36
C MET A 1 16.56 -3.04 36.67
N THR A 2 16.58 -2.98 35.34
CA THR A 2 15.55 -2.31 34.55
C THR A 2 14.32 -3.23 34.52
N GLU A 3 13.31 -2.94 35.33
CA GLU A 3 12.00 -3.59 35.21
C GLU A 3 11.47 -3.26 33.79
N THR A 4 11.48 -4.26 32.95
CA THR A 4 10.82 -4.19 31.64
C THR A 4 9.33 -4.16 31.95
N THR A 5 8.66 -3.04 31.67
CA THR A 5 7.20 -2.92 31.85
C THR A 5 6.52 -4.07 31.12
N ASP A 6 5.79 -4.91 31.85
CA ASP A 6 5.07 -6.05 31.27
C ASP A 6 3.88 -5.54 30.45
N LEU A 7 3.99 -5.64 29.15
CA LEU A 7 2.94 -5.25 28.18
C LEU A 7 2.01 -6.42 27.80
N THR A 8 2.15 -7.59 28.42
CA THR A 8 1.39 -8.80 28.05
C THR A 8 -0.13 -8.62 28.16
N ALA A 9 -0.59 -7.92 29.20
CA ALA A 9 -2.02 -7.64 29.37
C ALA A 9 -2.54 -6.71 28.27
N TYR A 10 -1.77 -5.72 27.89
CA TYR A 10 -2.12 -4.81 26.80
C TYR A 10 -2.08 -5.49 25.41
N GLU A 11 -1.12 -6.37 25.19
CA GLU A 11 -1.05 -7.19 23.99
C GLU A 11 -2.31 -8.05 23.80
N ARG A 12 -2.76 -8.69 24.88
CA ARG A 12 -4.02 -9.45 24.89
C ARG A 12 -5.23 -8.57 24.60
N TYR A 13 -5.29 -7.38 25.19
CA TYR A 13 -6.34 -6.40 24.93
C TYR A 13 -6.36 -5.98 23.46
N LEU A 14 -5.20 -5.64 22.87
CA LEU A 14 -5.11 -5.25 21.47
C LEU A 14 -5.55 -6.36 20.52
N SER A 15 -5.21 -7.60 20.85
CA SER A 15 -5.53 -8.77 20.01
C SER A 15 -6.99 -9.21 20.18
N ALA A 16 -7.45 -9.43 21.42
CA ALA A 16 -8.73 -10.05 21.73
C ALA A 16 -9.89 -9.05 21.76
N VAL A 17 -9.70 -7.86 22.35
CA VAL A 17 -10.76 -6.86 22.53
C VAL A 17 -10.78 -5.86 21.36
N ALA A 18 -9.62 -5.30 21.00
CA ALA A 18 -9.52 -4.34 19.91
C ALA A 18 -9.46 -4.99 18.51
N GLY A 19 -9.31 -6.31 18.43
CA GLY A 19 -9.32 -7.08 17.18
C GLY A 19 -8.25 -6.65 16.19
N LEU A 20 -7.08 -6.23 16.67
CA LEU A 20 -6.01 -5.76 15.80
C LEU A 20 -5.22 -6.93 15.20
N HIS A 21 -4.76 -6.72 13.96
CA HIS A 21 -3.87 -7.68 13.30
C HIS A 21 -2.53 -7.80 14.07
N PRO A 22 -1.90 -9.01 14.14
CA PRO A 22 -0.63 -9.23 14.85
C PRO A 22 0.46 -8.22 14.53
N ASP A 23 0.66 -7.87 13.24
CA ASP A 23 1.64 -6.85 12.84
C ASP A 23 1.35 -5.47 13.43
N THR A 24 0.07 -5.13 13.61
CA THR A 24 -0.35 -3.85 14.21
C THR A 24 -0.12 -3.87 15.72
N VAL A 25 -0.36 -5.00 16.36
CA VAL A 25 -0.07 -5.22 17.78
C VAL A 25 1.42 -5.08 18.02
N ALA A 26 2.25 -5.84 17.28
CA ALA A 26 3.71 -5.77 17.38
C ALA A 26 4.23 -4.34 17.14
N TYR A 27 3.65 -3.63 16.17
CA TYR A 27 3.97 -2.24 15.89
C TYR A 27 3.69 -1.31 17.09
N HIS A 28 2.53 -1.44 17.73
CA HIS A 28 2.21 -0.65 18.92
C HIS A 28 3.16 -0.96 20.07
N LEU A 29 3.37 -2.24 20.38
CA LEU A 29 4.23 -2.67 21.46
C LEU A 29 5.66 -2.17 21.28
N GLN A 30 6.23 -2.26 20.07
CA GLN A 30 7.57 -1.75 19.79
C GLN A 30 7.70 -0.25 20.09
N HIS A 31 6.72 0.57 19.73
CA HIS A 31 6.77 2.00 19.96
C HIS A 31 6.55 2.39 21.41
N ILE A 32 5.67 1.66 22.11
CA ILE A 32 5.44 1.83 23.54
C ILE A 32 6.71 1.45 24.31
N GLN A 33 7.27 0.28 24.05
CA GLN A 33 8.50 -0.21 24.68
C GLN A 33 9.63 0.81 24.52
N ARG A 34 9.82 1.35 23.31
CA ARG A 34 10.86 2.34 23.03
C ARG A 34 10.70 3.60 23.90
N PHE A 35 9.48 4.09 24.06
CA PHE A 35 9.23 5.25 24.92
C PHE A 35 9.40 4.93 26.39
N LEU A 36 8.87 3.79 26.88
CA LEU A 36 8.96 3.40 28.28
C LEU A 36 10.41 3.16 28.73
N VAL A 37 11.24 2.55 27.88
CA VAL A 37 12.67 2.40 28.15
C VAL A 37 13.34 3.76 28.33
N PHE A 38 13.05 4.71 27.46
CA PHE A 38 13.58 6.07 27.58
C PHE A 38 13.09 6.78 28.83
N ALA A 39 11.77 6.71 29.11
CA ALA A 39 11.17 7.30 30.30
C ALA A 39 11.80 6.73 31.62
N ASN A 40 12.02 5.42 31.66
CA ASN A 40 12.71 4.78 32.78
C ASN A 40 14.15 5.27 32.95
N GLN A 41 14.90 5.46 31.88
CA GLN A 41 16.27 6.02 31.93
C GLN A 41 16.28 7.43 32.55
N LYS A 42 15.21 8.20 32.35
CA LYS A 42 15.02 9.56 32.90
C LYS A 42 14.31 9.59 34.24
N ALA A 43 13.97 8.43 34.80
CA ALA A 43 13.13 8.31 36.01
C ALA A 43 11.77 9.03 35.88
N TRP A 44 11.21 9.08 34.66
CA TRP A 44 9.90 9.66 34.40
C TRP A 44 8.77 8.67 34.69
N GLN A 45 7.70 9.18 35.26
CA GLN A 45 6.45 8.44 35.48
C GLN A 45 5.40 8.95 34.50
N LEU A 46 4.52 8.07 33.99
CA LEU A 46 3.51 8.42 32.97
C LEU A 46 2.50 9.47 33.47
N ASP A 47 2.23 9.52 34.79
CA ASP A 47 1.35 10.48 35.42
C ASP A 47 2.02 11.86 35.70
N ARG A 48 3.36 11.95 35.61
CA ARG A 48 4.17 13.12 35.90
C ARG A 48 5.24 13.39 34.86
N LEU A 49 4.87 13.33 33.58
CA LEU A 49 5.79 13.65 32.49
C LEU A 49 6.10 15.15 32.48
N PRO A 50 7.35 15.57 32.19
CA PRO A 50 7.70 16.97 31.99
C PRO A 50 6.93 17.58 30.80
N GLU A 51 6.66 18.89 30.82
CA GLU A 51 5.92 19.56 29.75
C GLU A 51 6.49 19.30 28.34
N LYS A 52 7.81 19.26 28.21
CA LYS A 52 8.53 19.02 26.95
C LYS A 52 9.01 17.59 26.74
N PHE A 53 8.43 16.62 27.44
CA PHE A 53 8.89 15.23 27.40
C PHE A 53 9.03 14.65 25.98
N MET A 54 8.16 15.04 25.05
CA MET A 54 8.24 14.55 23.66
C MET A 54 9.38 15.20 22.88
N GLU A 55 9.70 16.45 23.14
CA GLU A 55 10.84 17.13 22.50
C GLU A 55 12.15 16.53 22.98
N ASP A 56 12.25 16.29 24.29
CA ASP A 56 13.41 15.65 24.91
C ASP A 56 13.59 14.21 24.40
N PHE A 57 12.50 13.44 24.32
CA PHE A 57 12.53 12.10 23.76
C PHE A 57 13.04 12.09 22.30
N ILE A 58 12.58 13.02 21.46
CA ILE A 58 12.99 13.08 20.06
C ILE A 58 14.46 13.50 19.94
N ARG A 59 14.87 14.51 20.71
CA ARG A 59 16.23 15.03 20.68
C ARG A 59 17.25 13.99 21.10
N GLU A 60 16.95 13.22 22.13
CA GLU A 60 17.91 12.33 22.77
C GLU A 60 17.85 10.86 22.29
N SER A 61 16.73 10.44 21.68
CA SER A 61 16.52 9.04 21.27
C SER A 61 16.89 8.76 19.80
N ASP A 62 17.52 9.71 19.06
CA ASP A 62 17.74 9.62 17.60
C ASP A 62 16.48 9.24 16.80
N ALA A 63 15.31 9.55 17.35
CA ALA A 63 14.06 9.21 16.72
C ALA A 63 13.76 10.15 15.56
N LEU A 64 13.71 9.62 14.35
CA LEU A 64 13.30 10.37 13.16
C LEU A 64 11.93 11.05 13.40
N PRO A 65 11.70 12.27 12.86
CA PRO A 65 10.42 12.99 13.01
C PRO A 65 9.19 12.17 12.59
N THR A 66 9.38 11.24 11.63
CA THR A 66 8.33 10.32 11.18
C THR A 66 7.95 9.28 12.24
N VAL A 67 8.84 8.97 13.18
CA VAL A 67 8.62 8.03 14.29
C VAL A 67 7.83 8.69 15.43
N ARG A 68 7.99 10.01 15.61
CA ARG A 68 7.24 10.79 16.64
C ARG A 68 5.73 10.52 16.60
N SER A 69 5.12 10.69 15.44
CA SER A 69 3.67 10.51 15.30
C SER A 69 3.21 9.08 15.62
N LYS A 70 4.06 8.13 15.35
CA LYS A 70 3.80 6.70 15.60
C LYS A 70 3.84 6.40 17.09
N ILE A 71 4.86 6.93 17.77
CA ILE A 71 4.99 6.80 19.23
C ILE A 71 3.83 7.52 19.91
N LEU A 72 3.53 8.78 19.54
CA LEU A 72 2.41 9.52 20.10
C LEU A 72 1.09 8.75 19.98
N TRP A 73 0.80 8.19 18.81
CA TRP A 73 -0.42 7.44 18.59
C TRP A 73 -0.46 6.14 19.40
N SER A 74 0.67 5.43 19.49
CA SER A 74 0.76 4.19 20.28
C SER A 74 0.66 4.47 21.77
N MET A 75 1.35 5.50 22.26
CA MET A 75 1.32 5.90 23.68
C MET A 75 -0.04 6.46 24.09
N GLN A 76 -0.68 7.28 23.24
CA GLN A 76 -2.04 7.77 23.49
C GLN A 76 -3.00 6.60 23.72
N ARG A 77 -2.97 5.59 22.84
CA ARG A 77 -3.82 4.41 22.95
C ARG A 77 -3.50 3.55 24.18
N TYR A 78 -2.23 3.45 24.53
CA TYR A 78 -1.81 2.73 25.75
C TYR A 78 -2.25 3.46 27.02
N CYS A 79 -2.09 4.77 27.07
CA CYS A 79 -2.56 5.56 28.22
C CYS A 79 -4.10 5.59 28.32
N ASP A 80 -4.84 5.57 27.21
CA ASP A 80 -6.30 5.42 27.23
C ASP A 80 -6.69 4.04 27.83
N TYR A 81 -5.98 2.96 27.48
CA TYR A 81 -6.18 1.65 28.10
C TYR A 81 -5.90 1.65 29.63
N LEU A 82 -4.84 2.33 30.07
CA LEU A 82 -4.53 2.47 31.50
C LEU A 82 -5.57 3.31 32.24
N LEU A 83 -6.11 4.36 31.59
CA LEU A 83 -7.23 5.16 32.12
C LEU A 83 -8.49 4.32 32.33
N ASP A 84 -8.86 3.51 31.35
CA ASP A 84 -10.05 2.62 31.44
C ASP A 84 -9.93 1.59 32.56
N ARG A 85 -8.71 1.34 33.06
CA ARG A 85 -8.40 0.44 34.20
C ARG A 85 -8.12 1.16 35.51
N GLU A 86 -8.28 2.48 35.52
CA GLU A 86 -7.98 3.33 36.67
C GLU A 86 -6.50 3.27 37.16
N GLU A 87 -5.60 2.80 36.27
CA GLU A 87 -4.16 2.71 36.50
C GLU A 87 -3.42 4.04 36.18
N LEU A 88 -4.13 4.98 35.54
CA LEU A 88 -3.64 6.32 35.20
C LEU A 88 -4.77 7.34 35.43
N SER A 89 -4.46 8.53 35.95
CA SER A 89 -5.46 9.58 36.22
C SER A 89 -5.75 10.48 35.02
N ALA A 90 -4.79 10.66 34.11
CA ALA A 90 -4.92 11.49 32.89
C ALA A 90 -4.01 10.97 31.78
N ASN A 91 -4.40 11.16 30.52
CA ASN A 91 -3.56 10.78 29.38
C ASN A 91 -2.71 11.97 28.93
N PRO A 92 -1.39 11.99 29.22
CA PRO A 92 -0.51 13.12 28.91
C PRO A 92 -0.25 13.28 27.40
N PHE A 93 -0.58 12.29 26.58
CA PHE A 93 -0.35 12.32 25.14
C PHE A 93 -1.52 12.93 24.35
N ARG A 94 -2.70 13.19 24.95
CA ARG A 94 -3.88 13.71 24.25
C ARG A 94 -3.65 15.10 23.65
N GLU A 95 -3.01 16.00 24.37
CA GLU A 95 -2.74 17.36 23.90
C GLU A 95 -1.65 17.38 22.83
N GLN A 96 -0.62 16.55 22.96
CA GLN A 96 0.46 16.41 21.99
C GLN A 96 -0.01 15.89 20.63
N ALA A 97 -1.07 15.09 20.59
CA ALA A 97 -1.66 14.56 19.36
C ALA A 97 -2.50 15.59 18.57
N ARG A 98 -2.94 16.67 19.21
CA ARG A 98 -3.81 17.72 18.60
C ARG A 98 -3.06 18.72 17.72
N GLN A 99 -1.74 18.70 17.68
CA GLN A 99 -1.00 19.62 16.81
C GLN A 99 -1.37 19.38 15.33
N PRO A 100 -1.88 20.40 14.61
CA PRO A 100 -2.30 20.24 13.24
C PRO A 100 -1.10 19.90 12.36
N ARG A 101 -1.14 18.72 11.73
CA ARG A 101 -0.15 18.36 10.72
C ARG A 101 -0.36 19.27 9.52
N LYS A 102 0.65 20.03 9.13
CA LYS A 102 0.66 20.67 7.79
C LYS A 102 0.47 19.55 6.78
N LYS A 103 -0.69 19.53 6.11
CA LYS A 103 -0.93 18.62 4.99
C LYS A 103 0.10 18.96 3.91
N LYS A 104 1.13 18.12 3.75
CA LYS A 104 2.00 18.22 2.57
C LYS A 104 1.12 17.91 1.37
N VAL A 105 1.10 18.82 0.41
CA VAL A 105 0.53 18.54 -0.91
C VAL A 105 1.30 17.32 -1.44
N GLN A 106 0.59 16.23 -1.66
CA GLN A 106 1.22 15.03 -2.21
C GLN A 106 1.33 15.23 -3.71
N HIS A 107 2.56 15.38 -4.20
CA HIS A 107 2.83 15.32 -5.62
C HIS A 107 2.67 13.88 -6.10
N TYR A 108 2.11 13.72 -7.27
CA TYR A 108 1.97 12.46 -7.99
C TYR A 108 2.34 12.67 -9.45
N TRP A 109 2.76 11.62 -10.13
CA TRP A 109 3.15 11.69 -11.53
C TRP A 109 1.96 12.04 -12.43
N THR A 110 2.20 12.93 -13.39
CA THR A 110 1.27 13.25 -14.47
C THR A 110 1.07 12.04 -15.41
N PRO A 111 0.01 12.00 -16.24
CA PRO A 111 -0.14 10.94 -17.24
C PRO A 111 1.09 10.78 -18.14
N ALA A 112 1.70 11.88 -18.60
CA ALA A 112 2.91 11.84 -19.44
C ALA A 112 4.13 11.26 -18.69
N GLU A 113 4.25 11.51 -17.40
CA GLU A 113 5.30 10.92 -16.56
C GLU A 113 5.06 9.42 -16.31
N ILE A 114 3.81 9.01 -16.16
CA ILE A 114 3.45 7.58 -16.10
C ILE A 114 3.82 6.86 -17.39
N GLU A 115 3.53 7.46 -18.55
CA GLU A 115 3.94 6.88 -19.85
C GLU A 115 5.47 6.70 -19.93
N ARG A 116 6.23 7.72 -19.54
CA ARG A 116 7.70 7.62 -19.48
C ARG A 116 8.18 6.55 -18.50
N LEU A 117 7.56 6.47 -17.33
CA LEU A 117 7.86 5.45 -16.32
C LEU A 117 7.69 4.03 -16.90
N LEU A 118 6.57 3.81 -17.56
CA LEU A 118 6.19 2.54 -18.14
C LEU A 118 7.09 2.18 -19.34
N ALA A 119 7.37 3.15 -20.22
CA ALA A 119 8.23 2.97 -21.38
C ALA A 119 9.70 2.69 -21.02
N ALA A 120 10.16 3.14 -19.86
CA ALA A 120 11.53 2.91 -19.39
C ALA A 120 11.80 1.48 -18.89
N ILE A 121 10.77 0.61 -18.82
CA ILE A 121 10.94 -0.77 -18.37
C ILE A 121 11.27 -1.64 -19.60
N ASP A 122 12.45 -2.24 -19.60
CA ASP A 122 12.87 -3.18 -20.65
C ASP A 122 12.01 -4.45 -20.59
N THR A 123 11.25 -4.70 -21.65
CA THR A 123 10.32 -5.85 -21.77
C THR A 123 10.90 -7.03 -22.54
N THR A 124 12.14 -6.96 -22.98
CA THR A 124 12.80 -8.06 -23.70
C THR A 124 13.05 -9.26 -22.78
N THR A 125 13.32 -9.01 -21.49
CA THR A 125 13.51 -10.04 -20.49
C THR A 125 12.20 -10.38 -19.78
N ILE A 126 12.07 -11.64 -19.33
CA ILE A 126 10.89 -12.05 -18.54
C ILE A 126 10.76 -11.27 -17.23
N ILE A 127 11.87 -10.90 -16.59
CA ILE A 127 11.87 -10.07 -15.38
C ILE A 127 11.33 -8.68 -15.70
N GLY A 128 11.79 -8.08 -16.77
CA GLY A 128 11.30 -6.78 -17.23
C GLY A 128 9.83 -6.83 -17.65
N LEU A 129 9.41 -7.85 -18.37
CA LEU A 129 8.01 -8.06 -18.76
C LEU A 129 7.10 -8.20 -17.53
N ARG A 130 7.50 -9.00 -16.51
CA ARG A 130 6.82 -9.07 -15.22
C ARG A 130 6.73 -7.69 -14.57
N ASN A 131 7.84 -6.95 -14.52
CA ASN A 131 7.89 -5.64 -13.88
C ASN A 131 7.00 -4.64 -14.59
N ARG A 132 6.99 -4.64 -15.93
CA ARG A 132 6.13 -3.79 -16.75
C ARG A 132 4.64 -4.07 -16.47
N THR A 133 4.25 -5.33 -16.51
CA THR A 133 2.88 -5.77 -16.23
C THR A 133 2.46 -5.40 -14.79
N LEU A 134 3.35 -5.60 -13.81
CA LEU A 134 3.08 -5.27 -12.41
C LEU A 134 2.85 -3.76 -12.23
N VAL A 135 3.67 -2.90 -12.84
CA VAL A 135 3.53 -1.44 -12.73
C VAL A 135 2.30 -0.96 -13.46
N GLU A 136 1.98 -1.56 -14.62
CA GLU A 136 0.73 -1.30 -15.33
C GLU A 136 -0.48 -1.59 -14.46
N ILE A 137 -0.57 -2.78 -13.85
CA ILE A 137 -1.65 -3.18 -12.97
C ILE A 137 -1.76 -2.24 -11.74
N LEU A 138 -0.64 -1.83 -11.16
CA LEU A 138 -0.65 -0.88 -10.02
C LEU A 138 -1.28 0.46 -10.42
N TYR A 139 -0.99 0.95 -11.62
CA TYR A 139 -1.53 2.21 -12.11
C TYR A 139 -2.97 2.05 -12.61
N ASP A 140 -3.27 1.02 -13.38
CA ASP A 140 -4.60 0.76 -13.93
C ASP A 140 -5.69 0.60 -12.87
N THR A 141 -5.34 -0.05 -11.76
CA THR A 141 -6.29 -0.44 -10.74
C THR A 141 -6.19 0.35 -9.44
N GLY A 142 -5.12 1.09 -9.26
CA GLY A 142 -4.84 1.80 -8.02
C GLY A 142 -4.74 0.90 -6.79
N ILE A 143 -4.54 -0.42 -6.92
CA ILE A 143 -4.43 -1.35 -5.79
C ILE A 143 -3.22 -1.06 -4.90
N ARG A 144 -3.28 -1.55 -3.66
CA ARG A 144 -2.19 -1.34 -2.70
C ARG A 144 -1.01 -2.28 -2.99
N ASN A 145 0.21 -1.87 -2.65
CA ASN A 145 1.40 -2.71 -2.80
C ASN A 145 1.24 -4.12 -2.19
N HIS A 146 0.64 -4.23 -1.00
CA HIS A 146 0.45 -5.55 -0.39
C HIS A 146 -0.61 -6.39 -1.09
N GLU A 147 -1.58 -5.76 -1.78
CA GLU A 147 -2.62 -6.44 -2.55
C GLU A 147 -2.02 -7.03 -3.84
N VAL A 148 -1.30 -6.24 -4.65
CA VAL A 148 -0.69 -6.73 -5.91
C VAL A 148 0.27 -7.90 -5.68
N ARG A 149 0.99 -7.91 -4.57
CA ARG A 149 1.90 -9.00 -4.20
C ARG A 149 1.19 -10.32 -3.89
N LYS A 150 -0.01 -10.24 -3.35
CA LYS A 150 -0.83 -11.40 -2.95
C LYS A 150 -1.68 -11.96 -4.07
N LEU A 151 -1.72 -11.29 -5.24
CA LEU A 151 -2.49 -11.78 -6.38
C LEU A 151 -2.02 -13.18 -6.79
N VAL A 152 -2.98 -14.03 -7.04
CA VAL A 152 -2.76 -15.37 -7.59
C VAL A 152 -3.51 -15.53 -8.92
N LEU A 153 -3.11 -16.48 -9.75
CA LEU A 153 -3.73 -16.72 -11.05
C LEU A 153 -5.27 -16.86 -10.99
N PRO A 154 -5.85 -17.58 -10.01
CA PRO A 154 -7.31 -17.66 -9.88
C PRO A 154 -8.02 -16.34 -9.58
N ASP A 155 -7.31 -15.31 -9.13
CA ASP A 155 -7.91 -13.99 -8.90
C ASP A 155 -8.16 -13.22 -10.20
N LEU A 156 -7.60 -13.69 -11.32
CA LEU A 156 -7.64 -13.03 -12.63
C LEU A 156 -8.67 -13.70 -13.53
N ASN A 157 -9.61 -12.92 -14.06
CA ASN A 157 -10.54 -13.34 -15.08
C ASN A 157 -10.27 -12.59 -16.38
N MET A 158 -9.46 -13.20 -17.26
CA MET A 158 -9.09 -12.61 -18.56
C MET A 158 -10.29 -12.43 -19.48
N LYS A 159 -11.23 -13.39 -19.49
CA LYS A 159 -12.42 -13.33 -20.36
C LYS A 159 -13.32 -12.15 -19.99
N GLU A 160 -13.56 -11.96 -18.70
CA GLU A 160 -14.43 -10.90 -18.18
C GLU A 160 -13.68 -9.61 -17.84
N ARG A 161 -12.35 -9.56 -18.11
CA ARG A 161 -11.49 -8.37 -17.96
C ARG A 161 -11.59 -7.75 -16.57
N HIS A 162 -11.41 -8.55 -15.55
CA HIS A 162 -11.38 -8.08 -14.16
C HIS A 162 -10.49 -8.95 -13.28
N MET A 163 -10.17 -8.45 -12.09
CA MET A 163 -9.51 -9.21 -11.05
C MET A 163 -10.21 -9.05 -9.70
N PHE A 164 -10.12 -10.09 -8.87
CA PHE A 164 -10.59 -10.07 -7.49
C PHE A 164 -9.47 -9.67 -6.54
N ILE A 165 -9.70 -8.67 -5.72
CA ILE A 165 -8.76 -8.22 -4.71
C ILE A 165 -9.28 -8.59 -3.33
N ARG A 166 -8.51 -9.42 -2.62
CA ARG A 166 -8.81 -9.80 -1.24
C ARG A 166 -8.25 -8.77 -0.27
N GLY A 167 -9.15 -7.99 0.33
CA GLY A 167 -8.83 -6.98 1.33
C GLY A 167 -8.72 -7.53 2.75
N LYS A 168 -8.52 -6.65 3.73
CA LYS A 168 -8.59 -6.99 5.16
C LYS A 168 -10.02 -7.40 5.55
N ARG A 169 -10.15 -8.34 6.50
CA ARG A 169 -11.45 -8.82 7.03
C ARG A 169 -12.34 -9.47 5.97
N TYR A 170 -11.76 -10.22 5.03
CA TYR A 170 -12.51 -10.95 3.97
C TYR A 170 -13.36 -10.06 3.05
N LYS A 171 -13.12 -8.75 3.03
CA LYS A 171 -13.76 -7.87 2.04
C LYS A 171 -13.07 -8.08 0.71
N GLU A 172 -13.78 -8.68 -0.21
CA GLU A 172 -13.35 -8.84 -1.60
C GLU A 172 -13.97 -7.71 -2.43
N ARG A 173 -13.23 -7.26 -3.44
CA ARG A 173 -13.74 -6.35 -4.45
C ARG A 173 -13.26 -6.76 -5.83
N LEU A 174 -14.12 -6.54 -6.80
CA LEU A 174 -13.81 -6.70 -8.19
C LEU A 174 -13.24 -5.39 -8.73
N ILE A 175 -12.14 -5.46 -9.49
CA ILE A 175 -11.56 -4.30 -10.18
C ILE A 175 -11.49 -4.62 -11.68
N PRO A 176 -12.08 -3.76 -12.55
CA PRO A 176 -11.94 -3.89 -13.98
C PRO A 176 -10.50 -3.70 -14.45
N LEU A 177 -10.18 -4.26 -15.60
CA LEU A 177 -8.91 -4.09 -16.31
C LEU A 177 -9.13 -3.38 -17.63
N ASN A 178 -8.33 -2.35 -17.91
CA ASN A 178 -8.33 -1.65 -19.21
C ASN A 178 -7.54 -2.42 -20.27
N ASP A 179 -7.52 -1.89 -21.51
CA ASP A 179 -6.84 -2.52 -22.64
C ASP A 179 -5.33 -2.63 -22.41
N GLY A 180 -4.70 -1.62 -21.79
CA GLY A 180 -3.28 -1.65 -21.49
C GLY A 180 -2.90 -2.75 -20.51
N ALA A 181 -3.65 -2.90 -19.42
CA ALA A 181 -3.45 -3.96 -18.45
C ALA A 181 -3.65 -5.34 -19.06
N MET A 182 -4.71 -5.50 -19.88
CA MET A 182 -5.00 -6.74 -20.59
C MET A 182 -3.87 -7.11 -21.54
N TYR A 183 -3.42 -6.17 -22.38
CA TYR A 183 -2.31 -6.39 -23.30
C TYR A 183 -1.06 -6.92 -22.60
N TRP A 184 -0.64 -6.26 -21.52
CA TRP A 184 0.57 -6.67 -20.82
C TRP A 184 0.40 -8.00 -20.06
N LEU A 185 -0.80 -8.33 -19.58
CA LEU A 185 -1.10 -9.63 -19.03
C LEU A 185 -1.01 -10.73 -20.09
N GLU A 186 -1.56 -10.50 -21.30
CA GLU A 186 -1.49 -11.43 -22.43
C GLU A 186 -0.06 -11.70 -22.88
N GLN A 187 0.83 -10.69 -22.83
CA GLN A 187 2.25 -10.88 -23.13
C GLN A 187 2.97 -11.64 -22.02
N TYR A 188 2.63 -11.37 -20.75
CA TYR A 188 3.34 -11.90 -19.60
C TYR A 188 2.96 -13.34 -19.25
N LEU A 189 1.66 -13.65 -19.20
CA LEU A 189 1.17 -14.92 -18.69
C LEU A 189 1.76 -16.15 -19.39
N PRO A 190 1.88 -16.21 -20.72
CA PRO A 190 2.48 -17.35 -21.42
C PRO A 190 3.95 -17.57 -21.04
N ARG A 191 4.69 -16.49 -20.77
CA ARG A 191 6.10 -16.52 -20.44
C ARG A 191 6.40 -16.55 -18.96
N ARG A 192 5.38 -16.41 -18.09
CA ARG A 192 5.53 -16.32 -16.64
C ARG A 192 6.32 -17.50 -16.05
N HIS A 193 6.20 -18.70 -16.62
CA HIS A 193 6.89 -19.92 -16.19
C HIS A 193 8.42 -19.78 -16.25
N GLU A 194 8.97 -18.91 -17.09
CA GLU A 194 10.42 -18.65 -17.20
C GLU A 194 11.04 -18.06 -15.91
N LEU A 195 10.20 -17.51 -14.99
CA LEU A 195 10.64 -16.93 -13.71
C LEU A 195 11.00 -17.96 -12.65
N PHE A 196 10.56 -19.22 -12.81
CA PHE A 196 10.79 -20.27 -11.82
C PHE A 196 11.11 -21.59 -12.53
N ARG A 197 12.20 -22.24 -12.10
CA ARG A 197 12.72 -23.43 -12.81
C ARG A 197 12.03 -24.72 -12.40
N GLU A 198 11.65 -24.89 -11.11
CA GLU A 198 11.22 -26.18 -10.57
C GLU A 198 9.92 -26.12 -9.76
N LYS A 199 9.52 -24.95 -9.31
CA LYS A 199 8.40 -24.78 -8.38
C LYS A 199 7.20 -24.13 -9.03
N ILE A 200 6.15 -24.89 -9.32
CA ILE A 200 4.87 -24.31 -9.76
C ILE A 200 4.31 -23.44 -8.64
N THR A 201 4.03 -22.18 -8.94
CA THR A 201 3.48 -21.21 -8.00
C THR A 201 2.19 -20.58 -8.54
N PRO A 202 1.13 -20.42 -7.72
CA PRO A 202 -0.07 -19.70 -8.14
C PRO A 202 0.11 -18.18 -8.12
N VAL A 203 1.18 -17.65 -7.53
CA VAL A 203 1.42 -16.20 -7.39
C VAL A 203 1.49 -15.56 -8.77
N LEU A 204 0.70 -14.50 -9.01
CA LEU A 204 0.67 -13.82 -10.31
C LEU A 204 2.04 -13.19 -10.66
N PHE A 205 2.66 -12.50 -9.70
CA PHE A 205 3.97 -11.85 -9.85
C PHE A 205 5.01 -12.46 -8.91
N PRO A 206 5.58 -13.64 -9.24
CA PRO A 206 6.55 -14.30 -8.37
C PRO A 206 7.90 -13.59 -8.37
N SER A 207 8.64 -13.77 -7.28
CA SER A 207 10.06 -13.40 -7.20
C SER A 207 10.87 -14.29 -8.15
N SER A 208 11.78 -13.69 -8.91
CA SER A 208 12.71 -14.43 -9.79
C SER A 208 13.74 -15.26 -9.04
N SER A 209 13.96 -14.99 -7.75
CA SER A 209 14.94 -15.74 -6.93
C SER A 209 14.31 -16.94 -6.20
N THR A 210 13.03 -16.84 -5.81
CA THR A 210 12.40 -17.86 -4.96
C THR A 210 11.15 -18.50 -5.57
N GLY A 211 10.60 -17.93 -6.64
CA GLY A 211 9.30 -18.32 -7.18
C GLY A 211 8.10 -17.97 -6.28
N GLU A 212 8.33 -17.35 -5.13
CA GLU A 212 7.32 -17.00 -4.14
C GLU A 212 6.87 -15.54 -4.26
N MET A 213 5.98 -15.14 -3.38
CA MET A 213 5.50 -13.75 -3.30
C MET A 213 6.66 -12.78 -3.08
N MET A 214 6.76 -11.73 -3.90
CA MET A 214 7.76 -10.68 -3.74
C MET A 214 7.61 -9.95 -2.39
N CYS A 215 8.72 -9.51 -1.81
CA CYS A 215 8.66 -8.63 -0.63
C CYS A 215 8.25 -7.21 -1.02
N SER A 216 7.78 -6.43 -0.04
CA SER A 216 7.33 -5.04 -0.26
C SER A 216 8.45 -4.14 -0.82
N LYS A 217 9.71 -4.40 -0.42
CA LYS A 217 10.89 -3.66 -0.90
C LYS A 217 11.16 -3.95 -2.37
N SER A 218 10.90 -5.18 -2.86
CA SER A 218 11.08 -5.53 -4.27
C SER A 218 10.18 -4.71 -5.19
N VAL A 219 8.88 -4.61 -4.87
CA VAL A 219 7.93 -3.79 -5.66
C VAL A 219 8.33 -2.31 -5.62
N TRP A 220 8.74 -1.81 -4.45
CA TRP A 220 9.24 -0.45 -4.33
C TRP A 220 10.50 -0.22 -5.18
N SER A 221 11.44 -1.17 -5.17
CA SER A 221 12.67 -1.12 -5.98
C SER A 221 12.38 -1.10 -7.47
N ILE A 222 11.43 -1.92 -7.96
CA ILE A 222 11.00 -1.92 -9.36
C ILE A 222 10.54 -0.52 -9.76
N VAL A 223 9.57 0.06 -9.06
CA VAL A 223 9.04 1.40 -9.37
C VAL A 223 10.13 2.46 -9.31
N LYS A 224 11.01 2.41 -8.31
CA LYS A 224 12.11 3.37 -8.15
C LYS A 224 13.13 3.29 -9.28
N HIS A 225 13.52 2.08 -9.69
CA HIS A 225 14.48 1.90 -10.81
C HIS A 225 13.87 2.37 -12.12
N SER A 226 12.60 2.06 -12.38
CA SER A 226 11.89 2.54 -13.57
C SER A 226 11.79 4.07 -13.59
N ALA A 227 11.45 4.69 -12.46
CA ALA A 227 11.41 6.15 -12.33
C ALA A 227 12.78 6.79 -12.59
N LYS A 228 13.86 6.18 -12.06
CA LYS A 228 15.24 6.64 -12.32
C LYS A 228 15.59 6.54 -13.80
N ALA A 229 15.28 5.42 -14.45
CA ALA A 229 15.53 5.22 -15.87
C ALA A 229 14.72 6.20 -16.76
N ALA A 230 13.53 6.57 -16.32
CA ALA A 230 12.67 7.56 -16.99
C ALA A 230 13.08 9.03 -16.70
N GLY A 231 14.10 9.27 -15.86
CA GLY A 231 14.50 10.63 -15.45
C GLY A 231 13.45 11.35 -14.61
N LEU A 232 12.68 10.60 -13.80
CA LEU A 232 11.62 11.15 -12.95
C LEU A 232 12.12 11.44 -11.54
N ASP A 233 11.40 12.31 -10.81
CA ASP A 233 11.67 12.58 -9.40
C ASP A 233 11.52 11.31 -8.56
N LEU A 234 12.55 10.99 -7.78
CA LEU A 234 12.62 9.80 -6.92
C LEU A 234 12.01 9.99 -5.53
N SER A 235 11.48 11.17 -5.22
CA SER A 235 10.77 11.43 -3.96
C SER A 235 9.44 10.67 -3.87
N PHE A 236 8.91 10.22 -5.01
CA PHE A 236 7.69 9.45 -5.13
C PHE A 236 7.86 8.02 -4.61
N LYS A 237 6.76 7.47 -4.08
CA LYS A 237 6.68 6.11 -3.53
C LYS A 237 5.73 5.27 -4.39
N VAL A 238 5.73 3.94 -4.20
CA VAL A 238 4.75 3.04 -4.88
C VAL A 238 3.31 3.52 -4.68
N HIS A 239 2.98 4.08 -3.50
CA HIS A 239 1.67 4.67 -3.22
C HIS A 239 1.34 5.86 -4.12
N SER A 240 2.34 6.51 -4.72
CA SER A 240 2.10 7.63 -5.65
C SER A 240 1.41 7.18 -6.94
N LEU A 241 1.57 5.92 -7.38
CA LEU A 241 0.81 5.35 -8.49
C LEU A 241 -0.69 5.29 -8.18
N ARG A 242 -1.05 4.89 -6.97
CA ARG A 242 -2.44 4.88 -6.51
C ARG A 242 -3.03 6.30 -6.39
N TYR A 243 -2.22 7.28 -5.94
CA TYR A 243 -2.64 8.68 -5.92
C TYR A 243 -2.79 9.24 -7.34
N ALA A 244 -1.87 8.88 -8.25
CA ALA A 244 -1.96 9.26 -9.67
C ALA A 244 -3.25 8.69 -10.28
N PHE A 245 -3.53 7.39 -10.11
CA PHE A 245 -4.78 6.76 -10.53
C PHE A 245 -5.99 7.55 -10.03
N ALA A 246 -6.10 7.77 -8.72
CA ALA A 246 -7.25 8.47 -8.13
C ALA A 246 -7.41 9.89 -8.68
N SER A 247 -6.32 10.66 -8.73
CA SER A 247 -6.34 12.03 -9.23
C SER A 247 -6.68 12.12 -10.71
N HIS A 248 -6.12 11.23 -11.52
CA HIS A 248 -6.37 11.23 -12.97
C HIS A 248 -7.82 10.85 -13.28
N MET A 249 -8.38 9.84 -12.60
CA MET A 249 -9.78 9.49 -12.72
C MET A 249 -10.70 10.68 -12.37
N LEU A 250 -10.43 11.35 -11.25
CA LEU A 250 -11.21 12.54 -10.83
C LEU A 250 -11.05 13.71 -11.82
N THR A 251 -9.84 13.96 -12.31
CA THR A 251 -9.57 15.01 -13.31
C THR A 251 -10.30 14.75 -14.62
N ASN A 252 -10.44 13.48 -15.00
CA ASN A 252 -11.20 13.06 -16.17
C ASN A 252 -12.72 13.03 -15.95
N GLY A 253 -13.20 13.40 -14.75
CA GLY A 253 -14.62 13.56 -14.44
C GLY A 253 -15.29 12.37 -13.75
N ALA A 254 -14.52 11.38 -13.28
CA ALA A 254 -15.10 10.30 -12.48
C ALA A 254 -15.66 10.83 -11.16
N ASP A 255 -16.80 10.30 -10.73
CA ASP A 255 -17.35 10.60 -9.41
C ASP A 255 -16.43 10.08 -8.30
N LEU A 256 -16.31 10.85 -7.22
CA LEU A 256 -15.47 10.49 -6.07
C LEU A 256 -15.89 9.13 -5.46
N ARG A 257 -17.18 8.81 -5.46
CA ARG A 257 -17.69 7.52 -4.95
C ARG A 257 -17.19 6.36 -5.77
N VAL A 258 -17.19 6.48 -7.10
CA VAL A 258 -16.65 5.47 -8.02
C VAL A 258 -15.17 5.22 -7.74
N VAL A 259 -14.39 6.28 -7.60
CA VAL A 259 -12.96 6.17 -7.27
C VAL A 259 -12.75 5.53 -5.90
N GLN A 260 -13.55 5.89 -4.89
CA GLN A 260 -13.49 5.29 -3.55
C GLN A 260 -13.82 3.79 -3.58
N GLU A 261 -14.79 3.38 -4.37
CA GLU A 261 -15.20 1.98 -4.54
C GLU A 261 -14.10 1.16 -5.21
N LEU A 262 -13.55 1.60 -6.34
CA LEU A 262 -12.42 0.97 -7.00
C LEU A 262 -11.21 0.84 -6.06
N LEU A 263 -10.96 1.86 -5.25
CA LEU A 263 -9.87 1.86 -4.27
C LEU A 263 -10.14 1.00 -3.03
N GLY A 264 -11.37 0.59 -2.78
CA GLY A 264 -11.77 -0.21 -1.61
C GLY A 264 -11.62 0.58 -0.31
N HIS A 265 -12.24 1.76 -0.21
CA HIS A 265 -12.35 2.53 1.02
C HIS A 265 -13.46 1.92 1.89
N SER A 266 -13.15 1.60 3.14
CA SER A 266 -13.95 0.74 4.03
C SER A 266 -15.22 1.35 4.62
N ASP A 267 -15.52 2.62 4.36
CA ASP A 267 -16.59 3.34 5.05
C ASP A 267 -17.95 3.37 4.33
N ILE A 268 -18.11 2.64 3.23
CA ILE A 268 -19.43 2.52 2.57
C ILE A 268 -19.84 1.06 2.62
N SER A 269 -20.68 0.75 3.63
CA SER A 269 -21.39 -0.52 3.74
C SER A 269 -22.52 -0.54 2.71
N THR A 270 -22.35 -1.25 1.60
CA THR A 270 -23.48 -1.61 0.74
C THR A 270 -23.51 -3.12 0.52
N THR A 271 -24.63 -3.66 0.90
CA THR A 271 -24.97 -5.06 1.02
C THR A 271 -25.25 -5.70 -0.35
N GLY A 272 -24.75 -6.84 -0.57
CA GLY A 272 -24.78 -7.91 -1.54
C GLY A 272 -25.90 -8.08 -2.61
N LEU A 273 -26.84 -7.22 -2.79
CA LEU A 273 -27.92 -7.40 -3.78
C LEU A 273 -27.73 -6.66 -5.12
N TYR A 274 -26.77 -5.72 -5.17
CA TYR A 274 -26.49 -4.91 -6.36
C TYR A 274 -25.21 -5.30 -7.11
N ALA A 275 -24.51 -6.33 -6.68
CA ALA A 275 -23.14 -6.65 -7.10
C ALA A 275 -22.95 -6.90 -8.61
N GLN A 276 -23.94 -7.42 -9.34
CA GLN A 276 -23.76 -7.72 -10.77
C GLN A 276 -24.06 -6.53 -11.69
N LEU A 277 -25.06 -5.72 -11.38
CA LEU A 277 -25.37 -4.51 -12.14
C LEU A 277 -24.31 -3.42 -11.91
N GLU A 278 -23.79 -3.32 -10.66
CA GLU A 278 -22.67 -2.44 -10.32
C GLU A 278 -21.38 -2.81 -11.02
N THR A 279 -21.10 -4.09 -11.27
CA THR A 279 -19.86 -4.54 -11.93
C THR A 279 -19.76 -4.05 -13.36
N GLN A 280 -20.83 -4.14 -14.15
CA GLN A 280 -20.81 -3.66 -15.55
C GLN A 280 -20.68 -2.13 -15.59
N HIS A 281 -21.39 -1.45 -14.72
CA HIS A 281 -21.31 0.00 -14.58
C HIS A 281 -19.93 0.47 -14.15
N LEU A 282 -19.28 -0.22 -13.20
CA LEU A 282 -17.90 0.06 -12.80
C LEU A 282 -16.90 -0.14 -13.94
N LYS A 283 -17.08 -1.17 -14.76
CA LYS A 283 -16.26 -1.39 -15.98
C LYS A 283 -16.37 -0.23 -16.94
N GLU A 284 -17.60 0.22 -17.21
CA GLU A 284 -17.88 1.34 -18.11
C GLU A 284 -17.30 2.65 -17.58
N LEU A 285 -17.44 2.93 -16.30
CA LEU A 285 -16.89 4.14 -15.68
C LEU A 285 -15.36 4.10 -15.59
N HIS A 286 -14.78 2.94 -15.28
CA HIS A 286 -13.33 2.77 -15.28
C HIS A 286 -12.78 3.00 -16.70
N HIS A 287 -13.37 2.36 -17.71
CA HIS A 287 -12.95 2.55 -19.10
C HIS A 287 -13.14 3.99 -19.57
N ARG A 288 -14.25 4.66 -19.22
CA ARG A 288 -14.53 6.03 -19.63
C ARG A 288 -13.56 7.07 -19.05
N TYR A 289 -13.13 6.89 -17.81
CA TYR A 289 -12.37 7.92 -17.07
C TYR A 289 -10.90 7.58 -16.85
N HIS A 290 -10.47 6.33 -17.10
CA HIS A 290 -9.07 5.98 -16.95
C HIS A 290 -8.24 6.57 -18.08
N PRO A 291 -7.07 7.23 -17.81
CA PRO A 291 -6.24 7.87 -18.84
C PRO A 291 -5.70 6.93 -19.91
N ARG A 292 -5.67 5.63 -19.64
CA ARG A 292 -5.20 4.57 -20.56
C ARG A 292 -6.31 3.57 -20.90
N ALA A 293 -7.55 4.04 -20.91
CA ALA A 293 -8.67 3.20 -21.31
C ALA A 293 -8.49 2.67 -22.75
N ASP A 294 -8.12 3.57 -23.66
CA ASP A 294 -7.75 3.23 -25.02
C ASP A 294 -6.24 3.03 -25.07
N PHE A 295 -5.81 1.79 -25.25
CA PHE A 295 -4.38 1.50 -25.42
C PHE A 295 -3.92 2.04 -26.77
N PRO A 296 -2.87 2.91 -26.81
CA PRO A 296 -2.46 3.50 -28.08
C PRO A 296 -2.04 2.41 -29.07
N GLU A 297 -2.72 2.36 -30.23
CA GLU A 297 -2.29 1.56 -31.38
C GLU A 297 -0.88 2.01 -31.75
N GLY A 298 0.14 1.20 -31.44
CA GLY A 298 1.53 1.51 -31.81
C GLY A 298 2.61 1.07 -30.84
N VAL A 299 2.30 0.63 -29.63
CA VAL A 299 3.28 -0.01 -28.74
C VAL A 299 3.44 -1.49 -29.16
N LYS A 300 3.99 -1.71 -30.35
CA LYS A 300 4.51 -3.04 -30.70
C LYS A 300 5.70 -3.32 -29.80
N ALA A 301 5.75 -4.52 -29.22
CA ALA A 301 6.92 -5.01 -28.56
C ALA A 301 8.14 -4.77 -29.47
N THR A 302 9.13 -4.03 -28.97
CA THR A 302 10.43 -3.90 -29.64
C THR A 302 11.10 -5.27 -29.57
N GLY A 303 10.79 -6.15 -30.52
CA GLY A 303 11.23 -7.54 -30.51
C GLY A 303 11.00 -8.32 -31.80
N GLU A 304 10.55 -7.68 -32.87
CA GLU A 304 10.69 -8.33 -34.19
C GLU A 304 12.11 -8.10 -34.67
N GLY A 305 12.94 -9.14 -34.45
CA GLY A 305 14.27 -9.25 -35.01
C GLY A 305 14.18 -9.07 -36.55
N LYS A 306 15.03 -8.21 -37.07
CA LYS A 306 15.39 -8.22 -38.47
C LYS A 306 16.01 -9.59 -38.77
N GLU A 307 15.22 -10.48 -39.37
CA GLU A 307 15.76 -11.51 -40.24
C GLU A 307 16.21 -10.82 -41.53
N GLY A 308 17.48 -10.91 -41.81
CA GLY A 308 18.15 -10.50 -43.02
C GLY A 308 19.50 -11.19 -43.12
#